data_9d75a6c0dee99f30db71a53659261ab9
#
_entry.id   9d75a6c0dee99f30db71a53659261ab9
#
_cell.length_a   1.000
_cell.length_b   1.000
_cell.length_c   1.000
_cell.angle_alpha   90.00
_cell.angle_beta   90.00
_cell.angle_gamma   90.00
#
_symmetry.space_group_name_H-M   'P 1'
#
loop_
_entity.id
_entity.type
_entity.pdbx_description
1 polymer ?
#
loop_
_entity_poly.entity_id
_entity_poly.type
_entity_poly.pdbx_seq_one_letter_code
_entity_poly.pdbx_strand_id
1 'polypeptide(L)'
;MPDVRILEPFATPRTKLGFLLDWRVTMKCNYDCSYCSGHDNKQSHPDKELCENMLAQALRYVDRVMKVKKKTMRSVTLNIYGGEALYHPDIEYLLEKSSELYDQYRDRWSLIRMLTTNASSNEKRWANVLKHLEYVQFSYHAEGPGKLKENYLRNLSATHNSGKRYGGVIMMYP
;
A
#
# COMPACT_ATOMS: atom_id res chain seq x y z
N MET A 1 -24.97 -3.48 9.50
CA MET A 1 -23.67 -3.22 8.85
C MET A 1 -22.62 -3.29 9.93
N PRO A 2 -21.64 -4.19 9.88
CA PRO A 2 -20.58 -4.19 10.88
C PRO A 2 -19.71 -2.95 10.67
N ASP A 3 -19.48 -2.26 11.77
CA ASP A 3 -18.69 -1.04 11.87
C ASP A 3 -17.22 -1.38 11.58
N VAL A 4 -16.70 -0.96 10.43
CA VAL A 4 -15.27 -1.07 10.12
C VAL A 4 -14.56 0.00 10.94
N ARG A 5 -14.11 -0.35 12.12
CA ARG A 5 -13.21 0.52 12.87
C ARG A 5 -11.88 0.56 12.12
N ILE A 6 -11.61 1.68 11.50
CA ILE A 6 -10.26 2.01 11.04
C ILE A 6 -9.42 2.08 12.32
N LEU A 7 -8.62 1.04 12.55
CA LEU A 7 -7.60 1.11 13.59
C LEU A 7 -6.63 2.20 13.16
N GLU A 8 -6.58 3.29 13.91
CA GLU A 8 -5.63 4.35 13.66
C GLU A 8 -4.22 3.75 13.58
N PRO A 9 -3.44 4.07 12.55
CA PRO A 9 -2.10 3.52 12.42
C PRO A 9 -1.24 4.03 13.56
N PHE A 10 -0.96 3.15 14.53
CA PHE A 10 0.14 3.23 15.48
C PHE A 10 0.50 4.63 15.99
N ALA A 11 -0.37 5.25 16.74
CA ALA A 11 0.00 6.38 17.59
C ALA A 11 0.86 5.85 18.75
N THR A 12 2.18 5.81 18.57
CA THR A 12 3.02 5.86 19.75
C THR A 12 2.88 7.26 20.36
N PRO A 13 2.89 7.43 21.70
CA PRO A 13 2.57 8.69 22.39
C PRO A 13 3.46 9.90 22.04
N ARG A 14 4.33 9.80 21.06
CA ARG A 14 5.27 10.83 20.59
C ARG A 14 5.32 11.02 19.08
N THR A 15 4.46 10.39 18.29
CA THR A 15 4.47 10.58 16.84
C THR A 15 3.76 11.87 16.47
N LYS A 16 4.51 12.78 15.88
CA LYS A 16 3.95 13.93 15.18
C LYS A 16 2.93 13.44 14.17
N LEU A 17 1.76 14.09 14.12
CA LEU A 17 0.71 13.76 13.16
C LEU A 17 1.30 13.60 11.76
N GLY A 18 0.97 12.49 11.09
CA GLY A 18 1.34 12.22 9.72
C GLY A 18 0.17 12.49 8.77
N PHE A 19 0.46 12.68 7.49
CA PHE A 19 -0.54 12.73 6.43
C PHE A 19 -0.65 11.33 5.81
N LEU A 20 -1.87 10.81 5.69
CA LEU A 20 -2.14 9.56 4.97
C LEU A 20 -2.63 9.90 3.56
N LEU A 21 -1.95 9.38 2.56
CA LEU A 21 -2.33 9.43 1.16
C LEU A 21 -2.67 8.00 0.71
N ASP A 22 -3.95 7.72 0.56
CA ASP A 22 -4.43 6.45 0.03
C ASP A 22 -4.44 6.47 -1.49
N TRP A 23 -3.70 5.55 -2.09
CA TRP A 23 -3.61 5.42 -3.54
C TRP A 23 -4.11 4.05 -4.01
N ARG A 24 -5.32 4.02 -4.55
CA ARG A 24 -5.89 2.82 -5.17
C ARG A 24 -5.37 2.68 -6.59
N VAL A 25 -4.38 1.82 -6.79
CA VAL A 25 -3.72 1.62 -8.09
C VAL A 25 -4.51 0.75 -9.06
N THR A 26 -5.45 -0.06 -8.57
CA THR A 26 -6.30 -0.92 -9.40
C THR A 26 -7.57 -1.33 -8.66
N MET A 27 -8.61 -1.62 -9.41
CA MET A 27 -9.84 -2.27 -8.88
C MET A 27 -9.78 -3.79 -9.02
N LYS A 28 -8.85 -4.33 -9.83
CA LYS A 28 -8.74 -5.78 -10.02
C LYS A 28 -8.13 -6.48 -8.82
N CYS A 29 -8.63 -7.67 -8.55
CA CYS A 29 -8.10 -8.57 -7.53
C CYS A 29 -7.97 -9.98 -8.11
N ASN A 30 -7.00 -10.73 -7.61
CA ASN A 30 -6.85 -12.16 -7.92
C ASN A 30 -7.60 -13.06 -6.93
N TYR A 31 -8.32 -12.46 -5.98
CA TYR A 31 -9.30 -13.13 -5.11
C TYR A 31 -10.71 -12.66 -5.48
N ASP A 32 -11.70 -13.48 -5.13
CA ASP A 32 -13.11 -13.19 -5.29
C ASP A 32 -13.84 -13.46 -3.96
N CYS A 33 -13.42 -12.71 -2.93
CA CYS A 33 -13.95 -12.88 -1.59
C CYS A 33 -15.40 -12.39 -1.52
N SER A 34 -16.31 -13.24 -0.98
CA SER A 34 -17.76 -12.99 -0.94
C SER A 34 -18.16 -11.71 -0.21
N TYR A 35 -17.36 -11.27 0.76
CA TYR A 35 -17.58 -10.07 1.57
C TYR A 35 -16.97 -8.79 0.99
N CYS A 36 -16.18 -8.89 -0.09
CA CYS A 36 -15.45 -7.75 -0.63
C CYS A 36 -16.28 -7.01 -1.67
N SER A 37 -16.62 -5.76 -1.39
CA SER A 37 -17.22 -4.83 -2.36
C SER A 37 -16.18 -3.92 -3.05
N GLY A 38 -14.89 -4.10 -2.74
CA GLY A 38 -13.83 -3.18 -3.12
C GLY A 38 -13.11 -3.49 -4.42
N HIS A 39 -13.46 -4.59 -5.11
CA HIS A 39 -12.83 -4.96 -6.37
C HIS A 39 -13.84 -4.99 -7.53
N ASP A 40 -13.33 -4.77 -8.73
CA ASP A 40 -14.07 -4.91 -9.99
C ASP A 40 -13.15 -5.48 -11.07
N ASN A 41 -13.27 -6.78 -11.29
CA ASN A 41 -12.44 -7.50 -12.26
C ASN A 41 -12.80 -7.22 -13.72
N LYS A 42 -13.91 -6.52 -14.00
CA LYS A 42 -14.31 -6.09 -15.36
C LYS A 42 -13.56 -4.85 -15.80
N GLN A 43 -13.13 -4.00 -14.87
CA GLN A 43 -12.37 -2.80 -15.22
C GLN A 43 -10.97 -3.18 -15.71
N SER A 44 -10.40 -2.39 -16.62
CA SER A 44 -8.98 -2.45 -16.96
C SER A 44 -8.12 -1.88 -15.83
N HIS A 45 -6.86 -2.28 -15.77
CA HIS A 45 -5.91 -1.53 -14.96
C HIS A 45 -5.76 -0.12 -15.54
N PRO A 46 -5.65 0.93 -14.71
CA PRO A 46 -5.21 2.24 -15.19
C PRO A 46 -3.84 2.11 -15.87
N ASP A 47 -3.60 2.86 -16.91
CA ASP A 47 -2.26 2.89 -17.51
C ASP A 47 -1.24 3.56 -16.58
N LYS A 48 0.04 3.25 -16.79
CA LYS A 48 1.11 3.71 -15.92
C LYS A 48 1.32 5.23 -15.97
N GLU A 49 1.10 5.85 -17.13
CA GLU A 49 1.23 7.29 -17.32
C GLU A 49 0.14 8.04 -16.56
N LEU A 50 -1.09 7.54 -16.56
CA LEU A 50 -2.18 8.09 -15.76
C LEU A 50 -1.85 7.97 -14.27
N CYS A 51 -1.41 6.79 -13.82
CA CYS A 51 -1.02 6.54 -12.43
C CYS A 51 0.12 7.47 -11.98
N GLU A 52 1.15 7.64 -12.81
CA GLU A 52 2.27 8.56 -12.54
C GLU A 52 1.79 10.02 -12.41
N ASN A 53 0.96 10.48 -13.35
CA ASN A 53 0.42 11.83 -13.33
C ASN A 53 -0.44 12.09 -12.08
N MET A 54 -1.29 11.13 -11.70
CA MET A 54 -2.10 11.22 -10.48
C MET A 54 -1.22 11.31 -9.23
N LEU A 55 -0.19 10.46 -9.13
CA LEU A 55 0.74 10.49 -8.01
C LEU A 55 1.51 11.81 -7.94
N ALA A 56 2.02 12.31 -9.07
CA ALA A 56 2.72 13.59 -9.13
C ALA A 56 1.83 14.75 -8.68
N GLN A 57 0.55 14.75 -9.07
CA GLN A 57 -0.42 15.76 -8.62
C GLN A 57 -0.70 15.63 -7.11
N ALA A 58 -0.88 14.41 -6.61
CA ALA A 58 -1.10 14.15 -5.19
C ALA A 58 0.08 14.62 -4.34
N LEU A 59 1.32 14.31 -4.72
CA LEU A 59 2.52 14.75 -4.01
C LEU A 59 2.68 16.29 -4.01
N ARG A 60 2.35 16.97 -5.11
CA ARG A 60 2.30 18.44 -5.15
C ARG A 60 1.25 19.01 -4.20
N TYR A 61 0.09 18.40 -4.12
CA TYR A 61 -0.95 18.80 -3.17
C TYR A 61 -0.48 18.61 -1.72
N VAL A 62 0.05 17.42 -1.42
CA VAL A 62 0.62 17.10 -0.10
C VAL A 62 1.70 18.11 0.29
N ASP A 63 2.63 18.46 -0.60
CA ASP A 63 3.67 19.43 -0.32
C ASP A 63 3.10 20.81 0.07
N ARG A 64 2.02 21.25 -0.58
CA ARG A 64 1.33 22.49 -0.19
C ARG A 64 0.73 22.40 1.21
N VAL A 65 0.07 21.27 1.54
CA VAL A 65 -0.47 21.04 2.89
C VAL A 65 0.64 21.01 3.93
N MET A 66 1.74 20.30 3.63
CA MET A 66 2.89 20.16 4.54
C MET A 66 3.59 21.49 4.80
N LYS A 67 3.66 22.41 3.83
CA LYS A 67 4.18 23.77 4.02
C LYS A 67 3.37 24.56 5.06
N VAL A 68 2.05 24.43 5.05
CA VAL A 68 1.16 25.06 6.02
C VAL A 68 1.27 24.40 7.41
N LYS A 69 1.36 23.06 7.45
CA LYS A 69 1.35 22.25 8.67
C LYS A 69 2.74 21.87 9.19
N LYS A 70 3.81 22.44 8.67
CA LYS A 70 5.21 22.04 8.94
C LYS A 70 5.62 21.95 10.43
N LYS A 71 4.91 22.62 11.33
CA LYS A 71 5.16 22.54 12.77
C LYS A 71 4.58 21.27 13.41
N THR A 72 3.53 20.69 12.82
CA THR A 72 2.77 19.59 13.41
C THR A 72 2.89 18.29 12.61
N MET A 73 3.15 18.37 11.31
CA MET A 73 3.23 17.21 10.39
C MET A 73 4.60 17.20 9.71
N ARG A 74 5.27 16.03 9.73
CA ARG A 74 6.59 15.85 9.10
C ARG A 74 6.71 14.58 8.27
N SER A 75 5.70 13.73 8.27
CA SER A 75 5.69 12.47 7.52
C SER A 75 4.41 12.32 6.71
N VAL A 76 4.56 11.66 5.59
CA VAL A 76 3.47 11.26 4.70
C VAL A 76 3.55 9.75 4.56
N THR A 77 2.45 9.07 4.80
CA THR A 77 2.32 7.64 4.47
C THR A 77 1.57 7.55 3.15
N LEU A 78 2.24 7.05 2.12
CA LEU A 78 1.62 6.65 0.86
C LEU A 78 1.19 5.20 0.98
N ASN A 79 -0.09 4.97 1.22
CA ASN A 79 -0.68 3.64 1.26
C ASN A 79 -1.10 3.23 -0.15
N ILE A 80 -0.40 2.26 -0.71
CA ILE A 80 -0.66 1.71 -2.03
C ILE A 80 -1.52 0.46 -1.85
N TYR A 81 -2.70 0.49 -2.44
CA TYR A 81 -3.67 -0.59 -2.30
C TYR A 81 -4.55 -0.72 -3.56
N GLY A 82 -5.56 -1.58 -3.54
CA GLY A 82 -6.47 -1.76 -4.66
C GLY A 82 -7.51 -2.83 -4.37
N GLY A 83 -7.97 -3.56 -5.39
CA GLY A 83 -8.43 -4.92 -5.21
C GLY A 83 -7.25 -5.73 -4.68
N GLU A 84 -6.24 -5.99 -5.52
CA GLU A 84 -4.91 -6.42 -5.11
C GLU A 84 -3.85 -5.59 -5.85
N ALA A 85 -3.11 -4.76 -5.13
CA ALA A 85 -2.14 -3.84 -5.73
C ALA A 85 -1.05 -4.58 -6.54
N LEU A 86 -0.61 -5.74 -6.06
CA LEU A 86 0.38 -6.57 -6.75
C LEU A 86 -0.15 -7.24 -8.03
N TYR A 87 -1.45 -7.13 -8.29
CA TYR A 87 -2.04 -7.60 -9.54
C TYR A 87 -1.90 -6.57 -10.67
N HIS A 88 -1.59 -5.30 -10.34
CA HIS A 88 -1.30 -4.27 -11.34
C HIS A 88 0.00 -4.61 -12.09
N PRO A 89 0.00 -4.67 -13.45
CA PRO A 89 1.18 -5.09 -14.21
C PRO A 89 2.41 -4.21 -13.94
N ASP A 90 2.23 -2.91 -13.82
CA ASP A 90 3.28 -1.91 -13.70
C ASP A 90 3.59 -1.52 -12.25
N ILE A 91 3.20 -2.31 -11.24
CA ILE A 91 3.35 -1.92 -9.81
C ILE A 91 4.83 -1.65 -9.44
N GLU A 92 5.77 -2.42 -9.98
CA GLU A 92 7.20 -2.23 -9.72
C GLU A 92 7.67 -0.87 -10.25
N TYR A 93 7.29 -0.52 -11.47
CA TYR A 93 7.54 0.80 -12.06
C TYR A 93 6.93 1.93 -11.22
N LEU A 94 5.68 1.78 -10.80
CA LEU A 94 4.97 2.80 -10.02
C LEU A 94 5.63 3.04 -8.64
N LEU A 95 6.14 2.00 -8.01
CA LEU A 95 6.89 2.09 -6.76
C LEU A 95 8.24 2.81 -6.95
N GLU A 96 8.98 2.48 -8.01
CA GLU A 96 10.22 3.16 -8.38
C GLU A 96 9.94 4.64 -8.66
N LYS A 97 8.93 4.92 -9.49
CA LYS A 97 8.52 6.28 -9.82
C LYS A 97 8.08 7.09 -8.61
N SER A 98 7.46 6.44 -7.61
CA SER A 98 7.11 7.11 -6.35
C SER A 98 8.34 7.65 -5.61
N SER A 99 9.49 6.96 -5.71
CA SER A 99 10.74 7.40 -5.13
C SER A 99 11.32 8.60 -5.90
N GLU A 100 11.36 8.51 -7.23
CA GLU A 100 11.86 9.60 -8.08
C GLU A 100 11.04 10.89 -7.90
N LEU A 101 9.71 10.77 -7.92
CA LEU A 101 8.82 11.91 -7.75
C LEU A 101 8.92 12.53 -6.35
N TYR A 102 9.24 11.71 -5.34
CA TYR A 102 9.43 12.18 -3.97
C TYR A 102 10.76 12.91 -3.77
N ASP A 103 11.80 12.61 -4.54
CA ASP A 103 13.15 13.13 -4.34
C ASP A 103 13.22 14.67 -4.22
N GLN A 104 12.38 15.40 -4.95
CA GLN A 104 12.27 16.84 -4.87
C GLN A 104 11.67 17.37 -3.55
N TYR A 105 11.17 16.48 -2.68
CA TYR A 105 10.48 16.81 -1.43
C TYR A 105 11.23 16.31 -0.19
N ARG A 106 12.28 15.49 -0.35
CA ARG A 106 12.95 14.75 0.75
C ARG A 106 13.46 15.64 1.88
N ASP A 107 13.87 16.86 1.59
CA ASP A 107 14.37 17.81 2.58
C ASP A 107 13.26 18.51 3.40
N ARG A 108 12.02 18.32 3.01
CA ARG A 108 10.85 19.00 3.59
C ARG A 108 10.01 18.09 4.48
N TRP A 109 9.84 16.84 4.08
CA TRP A 109 9.05 15.85 4.80
C TRP A 109 9.47 14.44 4.40
N SER A 110 9.21 13.46 5.26
CA SER A 110 9.54 12.06 4.99
C SER A 110 8.37 11.32 4.34
N LEU A 111 8.67 10.44 3.39
CA LEU A 111 7.70 9.53 2.78
C LEU A 111 7.88 8.12 3.37
N ILE A 112 6.75 7.51 3.77
CA ILE A 112 6.65 6.10 4.14
C ILE A 112 5.78 5.43 3.10
N ARG A 113 6.35 4.53 2.30
CA ARG A 113 5.58 3.73 1.34
C ARG A 113 5.09 2.49 2.02
N MET A 114 3.77 2.38 2.10
CA MET A 114 3.07 1.24 2.67
C MET A 114 2.32 0.52 1.55
N LEU A 115 2.40 -0.79 1.54
CA LEU A 115 1.62 -1.64 0.66
C LEU A 115 0.58 -2.40 1.48
N THR A 116 -0.69 -2.29 1.12
CA THR A 116 -1.76 -3.14 1.65
C THR A 116 -2.06 -4.23 0.62
N THR A 117 -1.89 -5.50 1.00
CA THR A 117 -1.89 -6.63 0.06
C THR A 117 -2.34 -7.94 0.68
N ASN A 118 -2.94 -8.81 -0.11
CA ASN A 118 -3.17 -10.21 0.23
C ASN A 118 -1.88 -11.08 0.08
N ALA A 119 -0.77 -10.46 -0.31
CA ALA A 119 0.57 -11.03 -0.43
C ALA A 119 0.66 -12.34 -1.25
N SER A 120 -0.23 -12.52 -2.22
CA SER A 120 -0.34 -13.75 -3.02
C SER A 120 0.61 -13.82 -4.21
N SER A 121 1.45 -12.81 -4.43
CA SER A 121 2.39 -12.75 -5.56
C SER A 121 3.49 -13.81 -5.45
N ASN A 122 4.12 -14.15 -6.58
CA ASN A 122 5.29 -15.01 -6.59
C ASN A 122 6.49 -14.33 -5.92
N GLU A 123 7.50 -15.15 -5.59
CA GLU A 123 8.69 -14.72 -4.86
C GLU A 123 9.49 -13.62 -5.56
N LYS A 124 9.70 -13.76 -6.87
CA LYS A 124 10.46 -12.77 -7.66
C LYS A 124 9.81 -11.39 -7.61
N ARG A 125 8.50 -11.33 -7.87
CA ARG A 125 7.74 -10.08 -7.81
C ARG A 125 7.72 -9.49 -6.41
N TRP A 126 7.55 -10.34 -5.40
CA TRP A 126 7.62 -9.91 -4.00
C TRP A 126 8.94 -9.26 -3.65
N ALA A 127 10.05 -9.92 -3.97
CA ALA A 127 11.39 -9.42 -3.70
C ALA A 127 11.67 -8.07 -4.39
N ASN A 128 11.16 -7.88 -5.62
CA ASN A 128 11.30 -6.63 -6.34
C ASN A 128 10.51 -5.50 -5.68
N VAL A 129 9.26 -5.76 -5.31
CA VAL A 129 8.39 -4.76 -4.69
C VAL A 129 8.89 -4.38 -3.29
N LEU A 130 9.31 -5.37 -2.50
CA LEU A 130 9.73 -5.17 -1.10
C LEU A 130 10.90 -4.17 -0.96
N LYS A 131 11.76 -4.05 -1.96
CA LYS A 131 12.89 -3.09 -1.98
C LYS A 131 12.43 -1.65 -1.80
N HIS A 132 11.25 -1.32 -2.31
CA HIS A 132 10.73 0.04 -2.37
C HIS A 132 9.82 0.41 -1.18
N LEU A 133 9.56 -0.53 -0.27
CA LEU A 133 8.59 -0.34 0.81
C LEU A 133 9.29 -0.10 2.16
N GLU A 134 8.72 0.75 2.98
CA GLU A 134 9.06 0.92 4.39
C GLU A 134 8.13 0.12 5.31
N TYR A 135 6.92 -0.19 4.84
CA TYR A 135 5.92 -0.92 5.62
C TYR A 135 5.05 -1.82 4.73
N VAL A 136 4.70 -3.01 5.21
CA VAL A 136 3.74 -3.90 4.56
C VAL A 136 2.56 -4.17 5.49
N GLN A 137 1.35 -3.88 5.03
CA GLN A 137 0.11 -4.27 5.68
C GLN A 137 -0.42 -5.53 5.02
N PHE A 138 -0.24 -6.66 5.68
CA PHE A 138 -0.76 -7.94 5.23
C PHE A 138 -2.25 -8.05 5.51
N SER A 139 -3.03 -8.47 4.53
CA SER A 139 -4.45 -8.76 4.67
C SER A 139 -4.67 -10.26 4.41
N TYR A 140 -4.93 -11.01 5.48
CA TYR A 140 -5.24 -12.44 5.36
C TYR A 140 -6.72 -12.63 5.07
N HIS A 141 -7.02 -13.34 3.99
CA HIS A 141 -8.38 -13.64 3.55
C HIS A 141 -8.63 -15.15 3.62
N ALA A 142 -9.52 -15.58 4.50
CA ALA A 142 -9.82 -17.01 4.69
C ALA A 142 -10.32 -17.69 3.42
N GLU A 143 -11.08 -16.97 2.58
CA GLU A 143 -11.61 -17.45 1.29
C GLU A 143 -10.57 -17.50 0.17
N GLY A 144 -9.36 -16.99 0.37
CA GLY A 144 -8.33 -17.01 -0.65
C GLY A 144 -7.95 -18.42 -1.10
N PRO A 145 -7.63 -18.64 -2.41
CA PRO A 145 -7.23 -19.94 -2.94
C PRO A 145 -6.04 -20.54 -2.20
N GLY A 146 -6.07 -21.85 -1.90
CA GLY A 146 -5.06 -22.53 -1.08
C GLY A 146 -3.63 -22.30 -1.51
N LYS A 147 -3.33 -22.46 -2.83
CA LYS A 147 -2.00 -22.19 -3.40
C LYS A 147 -1.50 -20.74 -3.15
N LEU A 148 -2.40 -19.77 -3.12
CA LEU A 148 -2.05 -18.39 -2.87
C LEU A 148 -1.79 -18.12 -1.39
N LYS A 149 -2.33 -18.94 -0.47
CA LYS A 149 -2.01 -18.92 0.96
C LYS A 149 -0.56 -19.32 1.24
N GLU A 150 -0.01 -20.27 0.49
CA GLU A 150 1.41 -20.62 0.57
C GLU A 150 2.29 -19.42 0.20
N ASN A 151 1.94 -18.70 -0.86
CA ASN A 151 2.63 -17.47 -1.22
C ASN A 151 2.55 -16.42 -0.11
N TYR A 152 1.38 -16.26 0.52
CA TYR A 152 1.22 -15.35 1.66
C TYR A 152 2.20 -15.65 2.79
N LEU A 153 2.28 -16.90 3.24
CA LEU A 153 3.18 -17.30 4.33
C LEU A 153 4.65 -17.12 3.95
N ARG A 154 5.04 -17.47 2.73
CA ARG A 154 6.39 -17.27 2.22
C ARG A 154 6.75 -15.78 2.20
N ASN A 155 5.88 -14.93 1.67
CA ASN A 155 6.10 -13.49 1.53
C ASN A 155 6.11 -12.79 2.89
N LEU A 156 5.30 -13.26 3.85
CA LEU A 156 5.36 -12.81 5.24
C LEU A 156 6.73 -13.13 5.87
N SER A 157 7.21 -14.38 5.74
CA SER A 157 8.53 -14.78 6.22
C SER A 157 9.65 -13.98 5.57
N ALA A 158 9.60 -13.76 4.25
CA ALA A 158 10.58 -12.96 3.52
C ALA A 158 10.62 -11.51 4.04
N THR A 159 9.45 -10.93 4.33
CA THR A 159 9.35 -9.57 4.88
C THR A 159 9.95 -9.50 6.29
N HIS A 160 9.62 -10.46 7.14
CA HIS A 160 10.23 -10.57 8.48
C HIS A 160 11.75 -10.64 8.42
N ASN A 161 12.28 -11.55 7.59
CA ASN A 161 13.72 -11.76 7.45
C ASN A 161 14.45 -10.55 6.83
N SER A 162 13.76 -9.71 6.09
CA SER A 162 14.32 -8.47 5.52
C SER A 162 14.46 -7.32 6.53
N GLY A 163 13.93 -7.48 7.75
CA GLY A 163 13.89 -6.41 8.76
C GLY A 163 12.91 -5.27 8.46
N LYS A 164 12.09 -5.39 7.43
CA LYS A 164 11.05 -4.40 7.12
C LYS A 164 9.93 -4.44 8.17
N ARG A 165 9.33 -3.28 8.42
CA ARG A 165 8.17 -3.20 9.31
C ARG A 165 6.93 -3.76 8.61
N TYR A 166 6.11 -4.47 9.36
CA TYR A 166 4.84 -4.99 8.83
C TYR A 166 3.78 -5.11 9.93
N GLY A 167 2.53 -5.19 9.51
CA GLY A 167 1.37 -5.52 10.32
C GLY A 167 0.45 -6.46 9.59
N GLY A 168 -0.53 -7.01 10.29
CA GLY A 168 -1.50 -7.93 9.71
C GLY A 168 -2.93 -7.61 10.11
N VAL A 169 -3.85 -7.81 9.18
CA VAL A 169 -5.29 -7.82 9.40
C VAL A 169 -5.81 -9.18 8.96
N ILE A 170 -6.59 -9.82 9.82
CA ILE A 170 -7.29 -11.05 9.47
C ILE A 170 -8.73 -10.67 9.15
N MET A 171 -9.12 -10.90 7.90
CA MET A 171 -10.51 -10.70 7.47
C MET A 171 -11.32 -11.92 7.90
N MET A 172 -12.04 -11.75 9.00
CA MET A 172 -12.94 -12.78 9.52
C MET A 172 -14.35 -12.44 9.06
N TYR A 173 -14.97 -13.39 8.39
CA TYR A 173 -16.37 -13.30 8.01
C TYR A 173 -17.16 -14.37 8.79
N PRO A 174 -18.33 -14.02 9.35
CA PRO A 174 -19.16 -14.96 10.10
C PRO A 174 -19.77 -16.04 9.18
#